data_a7b81445f4968316f7190fa9e0235c98
#
_entry.id   a7b81445f4968316f7190fa9e0235c98
#
_cell.length_a   1.000
_cell.length_b   1.000
_cell.length_c   1.000
_cell.angle_alpha   90.00
_cell.angle_beta   90.00
_cell.angle_gamma   90.00
#
_symmetry.space_group_name_H-M   'P 1'
#
loop_
_entity.id
_entity.type
_entity.pdbx_description
1 polymer ?
#
loop_
_entity_poly.entity_id
_entity_poly.type
_entity_poly.pdbx_seq_one_letter_code
_entity_poly.pdbx_strand_id
1 'polypeptide(L)'
;MNWKENNLIRRVIMAFLGNYIISFGFSFLYAADFGTDPFTCMNLGVSSHLPISLGTYQLLINIVLFAIIFVFDRRSFGIGAIINMVLLGYMIEFNVFWTDKLGINAENFADKMVLRIILLSVAVLIAACGCGIYMSCDLGAAPWDRLGQVFEMKSNGKIKYRYVRMVYDCTAIAIGYFTGATVGVATFFFGFFAGPLISFFGEHVGKKVVGYVPSDKGDKHV
;
A
#
# COMPACT_ATOMS: atom_id res chain seq x y z
N MET A 1 15.70 -8.60 30.50
CA MET A 1 15.40 -8.12 29.13
C MET A 1 14.13 -8.82 28.69
N ASN A 2 12.98 -8.11 28.74
CA ASN A 2 11.68 -8.69 28.49
C ASN A 2 11.54 -9.04 27.00
N TRP A 3 11.64 -10.31 26.68
CA TRP A 3 11.56 -10.86 25.32
C TRP A 3 10.21 -10.57 24.61
N LYS A 4 9.20 -10.10 25.34
CA LYS A 4 7.87 -9.79 24.80
C LYS A 4 7.70 -8.38 24.24
N GLU A 5 8.54 -7.43 24.65
CA GLU A 5 8.32 -6.01 24.32
C GLU A 5 9.08 -5.49 23.10
N ASN A 6 10.11 -6.18 22.61
CA ASN A 6 10.94 -5.59 21.55
C ASN A 6 11.55 -6.61 20.60
N ASN A 7 10.76 -7.52 20.05
CA ASN A 7 11.28 -8.42 19.04
C ASN A 7 11.34 -7.70 17.67
N LEU A 8 12.25 -6.71 17.55
CA LEU A 8 12.45 -5.91 16.33
C LEU A 8 12.63 -6.81 15.10
N ILE A 9 13.37 -7.91 15.24
CA ILE A 9 13.58 -8.87 14.14
C ILE A 9 12.25 -9.45 13.67
N ARG A 10 11.39 -9.88 14.62
CA ARG A 10 10.06 -10.41 14.27
C ARG A 10 9.21 -9.37 13.58
N ARG A 11 9.20 -8.12 14.06
CA ARG A 11 8.45 -7.02 13.45
C ARG A 11 8.94 -6.73 12.04
N VAL A 12 10.25 -6.73 11.81
CA VAL A 12 10.86 -6.54 10.49
C VAL A 12 10.49 -7.68 9.53
N ILE A 13 10.57 -8.94 10.00
CA ILE A 13 10.15 -10.10 9.20
C ILE A 13 8.66 -10.01 8.87
N MET A 14 7.81 -9.64 9.84
CA MET A 14 6.38 -9.51 9.61
C MET A 14 6.05 -8.32 8.69
N ALA A 15 6.80 -7.22 8.76
CA ALA A 15 6.66 -6.12 7.83
C ALA A 15 7.01 -6.54 6.39
N PHE A 16 8.07 -7.33 6.21
CA PHE A 16 8.44 -7.89 4.93
C PHE A 16 7.36 -8.85 4.40
N LEU A 17 6.88 -9.79 5.23
CA LEU A 17 5.82 -10.73 4.87
C LEU A 17 4.50 -9.99 4.56
N GLY A 18 4.15 -8.96 5.33
CA GLY A 18 3.00 -8.12 5.07
C GLY A 18 3.06 -7.47 3.69
N ASN A 19 4.21 -6.88 3.34
CA ASN A 19 4.44 -6.32 2.00
C ASN A 19 4.38 -7.39 0.89
N TYR A 20 4.91 -8.58 1.14
CA TYR A 20 4.81 -9.67 0.19
C TYR A 20 3.36 -10.13 -0.03
N ILE A 21 2.56 -10.22 1.02
CA ILE A 21 1.13 -10.53 0.94
C ILE A 21 0.38 -9.43 0.18
N ILE A 22 0.69 -8.15 0.42
CA ILE A 22 0.12 -7.02 -0.34
C ILE A 22 0.41 -7.20 -1.83
N SER A 23 1.67 -7.42 -2.17
CA SER A 23 2.10 -7.55 -3.57
C SER A 23 1.46 -8.74 -4.28
N PHE A 24 1.26 -9.84 -3.56
CA PHE A 24 0.55 -11.02 -4.06
C PHE A 24 -0.94 -10.72 -4.30
N GLY A 25 -1.60 -9.99 -3.39
CA GLY A 25 -2.97 -9.50 -3.60
C GLY A 25 -3.05 -8.59 -4.83
N PHE A 26 -2.08 -7.72 -5.03
CA PHE A 26 -2.03 -6.83 -6.19
C PHE A 26 -1.85 -7.56 -7.52
N SER A 27 -1.11 -8.67 -7.57
CA SER A 27 -1.03 -9.47 -8.80
C SER A 27 -2.39 -10.00 -9.25
N PHE A 28 -3.26 -10.35 -8.31
CA PHE A 28 -4.64 -10.73 -8.63
C PHE A 28 -5.53 -9.54 -9.01
N LEU A 29 -5.28 -8.34 -8.46
CA LEU A 29 -5.96 -7.12 -8.93
C LEU A 29 -5.63 -6.84 -10.40
N TYR A 30 -4.37 -7.04 -10.80
CA TYR A 30 -3.96 -6.92 -12.21
C TYR A 30 -4.68 -7.95 -13.08
N ALA A 31 -4.73 -9.20 -12.64
CA ALA A 31 -5.43 -10.25 -13.38
C ALA A 31 -6.95 -10.03 -13.46
N ALA A 32 -7.55 -9.41 -12.45
CA ALA A 32 -8.97 -9.06 -12.46
C ALA A 32 -9.28 -7.87 -13.37
N ASP A 33 -8.32 -6.98 -13.63
CA ASP A 33 -8.42 -5.80 -14.50
C ASP A 33 -9.63 -4.89 -14.15
N PHE A 34 -9.83 -4.66 -12.85
CA PHE A 34 -10.79 -3.70 -12.31
C PHE A 34 -10.11 -2.48 -11.67
N GLY A 35 -8.84 -2.25 -12.02
CA GLY A 35 -8.00 -1.21 -11.46
C GLY A 35 -7.26 -1.65 -10.20
N THR A 36 -6.45 -0.74 -9.67
CA THR A 36 -5.63 -0.94 -8.46
C THR A 36 -5.86 0.21 -7.48
N ASP A 37 -5.08 0.31 -6.41
CA ASP A 37 -5.14 1.49 -5.54
C ASP A 37 -4.70 2.77 -6.30
N PRO A 38 -5.09 3.97 -5.82
CA PRO A 38 -4.79 5.23 -6.51
C PRO A 38 -3.31 5.46 -6.80
N PHE A 39 -2.43 5.15 -5.83
CA PHE A 39 -0.99 5.34 -5.98
C PHE A 39 -0.39 4.40 -7.03
N THR A 40 -0.73 3.12 -6.96
CA THR A 40 -0.27 2.13 -7.94
C THR A 40 -0.84 2.40 -9.33
N CYS A 41 -2.11 2.85 -9.42
CA CYS A 41 -2.74 3.24 -10.67
C CYS A 41 -1.96 4.37 -11.37
N MET A 42 -1.62 5.43 -10.64
CA MET A 42 -0.77 6.51 -11.17
C MET A 42 0.59 5.99 -11.63
N ASN A 43 1.26 5.20 -10.80
CA ASN A 43 2.59 4.68 -11.10
C ASN A 43 2.59 3.77 -12.33
N LEU A 44 1.56 2.93 -12.49
CA LEU A 44 1.37 2.09 -13.68
C LEU A 44 1.23 2.90 -14.95
N GLY A 45 0.31 3.87 -14.91
CA GLY A 45 0.04 4.69 -16.07
C GLY A 45 1.29 5.43 -16.53
N VAL A 46 1.98 6.10 -15.61
CA VAL A 46 3.17 6.87 -15.97
C VAL A 46 4.34 5.98 -16.37
N SER A 47 4.61 4.89 -15.63
CA SER A 47 5.73 3.99 -15.94
C SER A 47 5.60 3.30 -17.29
N SER A 48 4.36 3.07 -17.78
CA SER A 48 4.12 2.46 -19.10
C SER A 48 4.64 3.32 -20.27
N HIS A 49 4.83 4.62 -20.06
CA HIS A 49 5.38 5.55 -21.05
C HIS A 49 6.91 5.77 -20.89
N LEU A 50 7.54 5.14 -19.92
CA LEU A 50 8.94 5.31 -19.60
C LEU A 50 9.72 4.01 -19.83
N PRO A 51 11.00 4.06 -20.22
CA PRO A 51 11.83 2.85 -20.40
C PRO A 51 12.35 2.30 -19.06
N ILE A 52 11.52 2.30 -18.02
CA ILE A 52 11.86 1.82 -16.69
C ILE A 52 10.72 0.98 -16.13
N SER A 53 11.05 0.03 -15.26
CA SER A 53 10.06 -0.84 -14.65
C SER A 53 9.17 -0.09 -13.64
N LEU A 54 7.99 -0.64 -13.37
CA LEU A 54 7.06 -0.13 -12.36
C LEU A 54 7.74 0.00 -10.99
N GLY A 55 8.49 -1.04 -10.57
CA GLY A 55 9.20 -1.03 -9.29
C GLY A 55 10.23 0.09 -9.21
N THR A 56 10.97 0.32 -10.29
CA THR A 56 11.96 1.41 -10.37
C THR A 56 11.26 2.77 -10.33
N TYR A 57 10.19 2.97 -11.09
CA TYR A 57 9.43 4.22 -11.08
C TYR A 57 8.82 4.48 -9.69
N GLN A 58 8.19 3.48 -9.10
CA GLN A 58 7.59 3.58 -7.77
C GLN A 58 8.63 3.90 -6.69
N LEU A 59 9.83 3.32 -6.79
CA LEU A 59 10.95 3.65 -5.91
C LEU A 59 11.35 5.13 -6.04
N LEU A 60 11.49 5.63 -7.27
CA LEU A 60 11.86 7.04 -7.51
C LEU A 60 10.82 8.01 -6.93
N ILE A 61 9.54 7.78 -7.18
CA ILE A 61 8.46 8.59 -6.60
C ILE A 61 8.48 8.52 -5.07
N ASN A 62 8.67 7.33 -4.50
CA ASN A 62 8.76 7.17 -3.05
C ASN A 62 9.98 7.90 -2.47
N ILE A 63 11.13 7.95 -3.17
CA ILE A 63 12.31 8.72 -2.75
C ILE A 63 11.97 10.22 -2.74
N VAL A 64 11.28 10.73 -3.75
CA VAL A 64 10.85 12.13 -3.80
C VAL A 64 9.89 12.45 -2.65
N LEU A 65 8.87 11.61 -2.43
CA LEU A 65 7.95 11.78 -1.31
C LEU A 65 8.66 11.68 0.03
N PHE A 66 9.58 10.73 0.18
CA PHE A 66 10.41 10.58 1.36
C PHE A 66 11.21 11.85 1.64
N ALA A 67 11.88 12.40 0.63
CA ALA A 67 12.66 13.64 0.77
C ALA A 67 11.78 14.82 1.22
N ILE A 68 10.60 14.97 0.62
CA ILE A 68 9.63 16.01 1.02
C ILE A 68 9.22 15.83 2.49
N ILE A 69 8.81 14.62 2.89
CA ILE A 69 8.35 14.35 4.25
C ILE A 69 9.48 14.50 5.25
N PHE A 70 10.70 14.06 4.91
CA PHE A 70 11.87 14.12 5.78
C PHE A 70 12.23 15.55 6.20
N VAL A 71 11.99 16.52 5.33
CA VAL A 71 12.17 17.95 5.68
C VAL A 71 11.21 18.40 6.78
N PHE A 72 9.99 17.84 6.80
CA PHE A 72 8.94 18.26 7.72
C PHE A 72 8.81 17.37 8.96
N ASP A 73 9.12 16.08 8.86
CA ASP A 73 8.97 15.10 9.94
C ASP A 73 10.03 13.99 9.85
N ARG A 74 11.20 14.26 10.43
CA ARG A 74 12.32 13.32 10.42
C ARG A 74 12.10 12.06 11.26
N ARG A 75 11.17 12.09 12.23
CA ARG A 75 10.96 10.99 13.18
C ARG A 75 10.00 9.91 12.67
N SER A 76 9.29 10.16 11.61
CA SER A 76 8.25 9.27 11.10
C SER A 76 8.73 8.09 10.29
N PHE A 77 10.03 8.04 9.98
CA PHE A 77 10.58 6.99 9.15
C PHE A 77 11.18 5.86 9.99
N GLY A 78 10.58 4.68 9.84
CA GLY A 78 11.10 3.45 10.39
C GLY A 78 11.53 2.47 9.29
N ILE A 79 12.12 1.37 9.72
CA ILE A 79 12.61 0.30 8.82
C ILE A 79 11.48 -0.25 7.96
N GLY A 80 10.25 -0.32 8.48
CA GLY A 80 9.08 -0.79 7.72
C GLY A 80 8.74 0.11 6.53
N ALA A 81 8.82 1.44 6.71
CA ALA A 81 8.62 2.39 5.62
C ALA A 81 9.65 2.19 4.50
N ILE A 82 10.92 1.93 4.86
CA ILE A 82 11.99 1.67 3.89
C ILE A 82 11.74 0.37 3.14
N ILE A 83 11.34 -0.71 3.85
CA ILE A 83 10.99 -1.99 3.22
C ILE A 83 9.86 -1.80 2.21
N ASN A 84 8.78 -1.12 2.59
CA ASN A 84 7.67 -0.85 1.69
C ASN A 84 8.11 -0.02 0.47
N MET A 85 8.81 1.09 0.71
CA MET A 85 9.26 2.00 -0.31
C MET A 85 10.16 1.34 -1.36
N VAL A 86 11.10 0.49 -0.91
CA VAL A 86 12.10 -0.12 -1.79
C VAL A 86 11.58 -1.39 -2.46
N LEU A 87 10.85 -2.23 -1.73
CA LEU A 87 10.58 -3.60 -2.18
C LEU A 87 9.20 -3.80 -2.76
N LEU A 88 8.18 -3.04 -2.34
CA LEU A 88 6.79 -3.33 -2.72
C LEU A 88 6.59 -3.36 -4.24
N GLY A 89 7.12 -2.37 -4.97
CA GLY A 89 6.99 -2.30 -6.43
C GLY A 89 7.63 -3.50 -7.13
N TYR A 90 8.84 -3.88 -6.72
CA TYR A 90 9.52 -5.05 -7.29
C TYR A 90 8.83 -6.37 -6.92
N MET A 91 8.28 -6.47 -5.71
CA MET A 91 7.48 -7.63 -5.30
C MET A 91 6.21 -7.75 -6.13
N ILE A 92 5.56 -6.63 -6.48
CA ILE A 92 4.39 -6.62 -7.37
C ILE A 92 4.79 -7.15 -8.74
N GLU A 93 5.84 -6.61 -9.36
CA GLU A 93 6.34 -7.07 -10.65
C GLU A 93 6.67 -8.57 -10.64
N PHE A 94 7.36 -9.04 -9.61
CA PHE A 94 7.68 -10.46 -9.44
C PHE A 94 6.42 -11.32 -9.38
N ASN A 95 5.44 -10.96 -8.58
CA ASN A 95 4.20 -11.73 -8.46
C ASN A 95 3.35 -11.67 -9.74
N VAL A 96 3.27 -10.52 -10.41
CA VAL A 96 2.58 -10.37 -11.69
C VAL A 96 3.22 -11.26 -12.75
N PHE A 97 4.55 -11.29 -12.85
CA PHE A 97 5.26 -12.17 -13.77
C PHE A 97 4.91 -13.65 -13.56
N TRP A 98 4.82 -14.10 -12.30
CA TRP A 98 4.48 -15.49 -12.00
C TRP A 98 3.00 -15.80 -12.22
N THR A 99 2.08 -14.91 -11.86
CA THR A 99 0.64 -15.09 -12.13
C THR A 99 0.37 -15.13 -13.62
N ASP A 100 1.04 -14.29 -14.40
CA ASP A 100 0.95 -14.29 -15.86
C ASP A 100 1.44 -15.60 -16.47
N LYS A 101 2.60 -16.11 -16.05
CA LYS A 101 3.10 -17.44 -16.48
C LYS A 101 2.15 -18.58 -16.12
N LEU A 102 1.40 -18.48 -15.04
CA LEU A 102 0.39 -19.47 -14.64
C LEU A 102 -0.93 -19.31 -15.40
N GLY A 103 -1.02 -18.36 -16.33
CA GLY A 103 -2.23 -18.06 -17.09
C GLY A 103 -3.29 -17.31 -16.28
N ILE A 104 -2.92 -16.77 -15.10
CA ILE A 104 -3.77 -15.93 -14.28
C ILE A 104 -3.52 -14.49 -14.69
N ASN A 105 -4.14 -14.06 -15.78
CA ASN A 105 -4.00 -12.72 -16.36
C ASN A 105 -5.31 -12.20 -16.95
N ALA A 106 -5.35 -10.90 -17.20
CA ALA A 106 -6.55 -10.21 -17.70
C ALA A 106 -7.00 -10.75 -19.07
N GLU A 107 -6.08 -11.11 -19.95
CA GLU A 107 -6.38 -11.63 -21.29
C GLU A 107 -7.14 -12.96 -21.21
N ASN A 108 -6.65 -13.90 -20.40
CA ASN A 108 -7.27 -15.22 -20.23
C ASN A 108 -8.62 -15.17 -19.52
N PHE A 109 -8.92 -14.07 -18.85
CA PHE A 109 -10.15 -13.86 -18.08
C PHE A 109 -11.06 -12.79 -18.67
N ALA A 110 -10.72 -12.22 -19.83
CA ALA A 110 -11.51 -11.15 -20.45
C ALA A 110 -13.00 -11.48 -20.56
N ASP A 111 -13.34 -12.68 -21.00
CA ASP A 111 -14.72 -13.15 -21.18
C ASP A 111 -15.32 -13.81 -19.93
N LYS A 112 -14.58 -13.88 -18.82
CA LYS A 112 -14.98 -14.61 -17.59
C LYS A 112 -15.32 -13.67 -16.45
N MET A 113 -16.35 -12.85 -16.61
CA MET A 113 -16.72 -11.81 -15.63
C MET A 113 -16.85 -12.34 -14.19
N VAL A 114 -17.48 -13.49 -14.01
CA VAL A 114 -17.64 -14.09 -12.66
C VAL A 114 -16.29 -14.39 -12.02
N LEU A 115 -15.34 -14.95 -12.80
CA LEU A 115 -14.01 -15.25 -12.31
C LEU A 115 -13.23 -13.98 -11.96
N ARG A 116 -13.35 -12.92 -12.77
CA ARG A 116 -12.76 -11.60 -12.50
C ARG A 116 -13.29 -11.00 -11.18
N ILE A 117 -14.59 -11.12 -10.92
CA ILE A 117 -15.20 -10.64 -9.66
C ILE A 117 -14.68 -11.46 -8.46
N ILE A 118 -14.56 -12.78 -8.60
CA ILE A 118 -13.99 -13.64 -7.56
C ILE A 118 -12.53 -13.24 -7.29
N LEU A 119 -11.72 -13.08 -8.34
CA LEU A 119 -10.33 -12.64 -8.21
C LEU A 119 -10.23 -11.28 -7.53
N LEU A 120 -11.06 -10.31 -7.93
CA LEU A 120 -11.10 -8.99 -7.27
C LEU A 120 -11.39 -9.12 -5.78
N SER A 121 -12.41 -9.92 -5.42
CA SER A 121 -12.80 -10.09 -4.01
C SER A 121 -11.66 -10.72 -3.20
N VAL A 122 -11.04 -11.78 -3.72
CA VAL A 122 -9.90 -12.45 -3.08
C VAL A 122 -8.69 -11.53 -2.99
N ALA A 123 -8.38 -10.80 -4.05
CA ALA A 123 -7.28 -9.84 -4.11
C ALA A 123 -7.40 -8.74 -3.06
N VAL A 124 -8.61 -8.16 -2.92
CA VAL A 124 -8.90 -7.12 -1.91
C VAL A 124 -8.69 -7.66 -0.49
N LEU A 125 -9.16 -8.86 -0.20
CA LEU A 125 -9.00 -9.49 1.13
C LEU A 125 -7.53 -9.77 1.44
N ILE A 126 -6.78 -10.33 0.48
CA ILE A 126 -5.35 -10.62 0.62
C ILE A 126 -4.57 -9.32 0.83
N ALA A 127 -4.79 -8.30 -0.01
CA ALA A 127 -4.11 -7.03 0.10
C ALA A 127 -4.41 -6.32 1.43
N ALA A 128 -5.68 -6.30 1.86
CA ALA A 128 -6.07 -5.70 3.13
C ALA A 128 -5.48 -6.45 4.34
N CYS A 129 -5.41 -7.79 4.28
CA CYS A 129 -4.75 -8.60 5.30
C CYS A 129 -3.25 -8.28 5.39
N GLY A 130 -2.56 -8.23 4.25
CA GLY A 130 -1.15 -7.84 4.18
C GLY A 130 -0.89 -6.44 4.73
N CYS A 131 -1.72 -5.46 4.36
CA CYS A 131 -1.67 -4.10 4.89
C CYS A 131 -1.89 -4.09 6.41
N GLY A 132 -2.87 -4.84 6.91
CA GLY A 132 -3.15 -4.95 8.34
C GLY A 132 -1.96 -5.51 9.13
N ILE A 133 -1.29 -6.54 8.60
CA ILE A 133 -0.07 -7.11 9.20
C ILE A 133 1.07 -6.08 9.17
N TYR A 134 1.32 -5.46 8.00
CA TYR A 134 2.37 -4.46 7.83
C TYR A 134 2.20 -3.28 8.80
N MET A 135 0.99 -2.71 8.87
CA MET A 135 0.71 -1.57 9.76
C MET A 135 0.81 -1.96 11.24
N SER A 136 0.45 -3.19 11.61
CA SER A 136 0.56 -3.69 12.99
C SER A 136 2.02 -3.84 13.44
N CYS A 137 2.98 -3.81 12.54
CA CYS A 137 4.40 -3.83 12.90
C CYS A 137 4.88 -2.53 13.53
N ASP A 138 4.16 -1.41 13.34
CA ASP A 138 4.53 -0.09 13.89
C ASP A 138 6.01 0.28 13.63
N LEU A 139 6.47 0.04 12.41
CA LEU A 139 7.83 0.32 11.93
C LEU A 139 7.89 1.48 10.94
N GLY A 140 6.94 2.39 11.02
CA GLY A 140 6.78 3.53 10.11
C GLY A 140 5.80 3.26 8.97
N ALA A 141 5.13 4.31 8.53
CA ALA A 141 4.16 4.25 7.42
C ALA A 141 4.85 4.54 6.08
N ALA A 142 4.26 4.02 4.99
CA ALA A 142 4.70 4.33 3.65
C ALA A 142 4.67 5.85 3.38
N PRO A 143 5.57 6.39 2.53
CA PRO A 143 5.61 7.83 2.26
C PRO A 143 4.28 8.39 1.77
N TRP A 144 3.57 7.65 0.91
CA TRP A 144 2.24 8.04 0.42
C TRP A 144 1.23 8.26 1.55
N ASP A 145 1.18 7.32 2.51
CA ASP A 145 0.26 7.42 3.64
C ASP A 145 0.67 8.52 4.63
N ARG A 146 1.97 8.77 4.77
CA ARG A 146 2.49 9.77 5.69
C ARG A 146 2.29 11.20 5.21
N LEU A 147 2.25 11.40 3.89
CA LEU A 147 2.09 12.73 3.29
C LEU A 147 0.89 13.50 3.87
N GLY A 148 -0.27 12.87 3.90
CA GLY A 148 -1.49 13.50 4.42
C GLY A 148 -1.41 13.83 5.92
N GLN A 149 -0.76 12.98 6.72
CA GLN A 149 -0.57 13.22 8.16
C GLN A 149 0.35 14.43 8.41
N VAL A 150 1.41 14.58 7.60
CA VAL A 150 2.30 15.75 7.67
C VAL A 150 1.54 17.04 7.36
N PHE A 151 0.66 17.04 6.36
CA PHE A 151 -0.18 18.19 6.05
C PHE A 151 -1.14 18.55 7.19
N GLU A 152 -1.76 17.55 7.83
CA GLU A 152 -2.61 17.78 9.00
C GLU A 152 -1.83 18.41 10.16
N MET A 153 -0.64 17.87 10.47
CA MET A 153 0.23 18.44 11.51
C MET A 153 0.62 19.89 11.19
N LYS A 154 1.04 20.17 9.97
CA LYS A 154 1.48 21.51 9.55
C LYS A 154 0.34 22.53 9.52
N SER A 155 -0.87 22.10 9.25
CA SER A 155 -2.06 22.97 9.30
C SER A 155 -2.62 23.17 10.72
N ASN A 156 -1.93 22.64 11.76
CA ASN A 156 -2.41 22.62 13.14
C ASN A 156 -3.83 21.99 13.27
N GLY A 157 -4.07 20.89 12.53
CA GLY A 157 -5.35 20.19 12.53
C GLY A 157 -6.49 20.88 11.75
N LYS A 158 -6.25 22.04 11.13
CA LYS A 158 -7.27 22.75 10.33
C LYS A 158 -7.70 21.96 9.11
N ILE A 159 -6.75 21.26 8.46
CA ILE A 159 -7.02 20.42 7.31
C ILE A 159 -6.80 18.96 7.75
N LYS A 160 -7.89 18.20 7.87
CA LYS A 160 -7.82 16.82 8.33
C LYS A 160 -7.18 15.92 7.28
N TYR A 161 -6.37 14.96 7.70
CA TYR A 161 -5.71 13.95 6.90
C TYR A 161 -6.58 13.38 5.78
N ARG A 162 -7.84 13.02 6.07
CA ARG A 162 -8.73 12.40 5.09
C ARG A 162 -9.03 13.29 3.89
N TYR A 163 -9.14 14.61 4.06
CA TYR A 163 -9.40 15.52 2.94
C TYR A 163 -8.17 15.68 2.07
N VAL A 164 -7.00 15.80 2.70
CA VAL A 164 -5.72 15.83 1.97
C VAL A 164 -5.56 14.55 1.17
N ARG A 165 -5.83 13.38 1.81
CA ARG A 165 -5.76 12.08 1.16
C ARG A 165 -6.69 12.00 -0.04
N MET A 166 -7.94 12.40 0.11
CA MET A 166 -8.90 12.40 -1.02
C MET A 166 -8.40 13.23 -2.20
N VAL A 167 -7.82 14.41 -1.94
CA VAL A 167 -7.31 15.29 -3.01
C VAL A 167 -6.18 14.62 -3.77
N TYR A 168 -5.15 14.10 -3.09
CA TYR A 168 -4.04 13.50 -3.81
C TYR A 168 -4.37 12.12 -4.39
N ASP A 169 -5.28 11.33 -3.77
CA ASP A 169 -5.77 10.09 -4.35
C ASP A 169 -6.61 10.36 -5.62
N CYS A 170 -7.49 11.37 -5.62
CA CYS A 170 -8.19 11.80 -6.85
C CYS A 170 -7.23 12.29 -7.93
N THR A 171 -6.19 13.03 -7.54
CA THR A 171 -5.15 13.49 -8.48
C THR A 171 -4.39 12.31 -9.08
N ALA A 172 -4.03 11.33 -8.26
CA ALA A 172 -3.36 10.13 -8.71
C ALA A 172 -4.23 9.30 -9.67
N ILE A 173 -5.53 9.14 -9.36
CA ILE A 173 -6.49 8.46 -10.25
C ILE A 173 -6.59 9.20 -11.59
N ALA A 174 -6.69 10.53 -11.56
CA ALA A 174 -6.75 11.33 -12.79
C ALA A 174 -5.48 11.16 -13.63
N ILE A 175 -4.29 11.25 -13.02
CA ILE A 175 -3.01 11.03 -13.73
C ILE A 175 -2.99 9.61 -14.31
N GLY A 176 -3.33 8.57 -13.52
CA GLY A 176 -3.39 7.19 -13.98
C GLY A 176 -4.31 7.01 -15.18
N TYR A 177 -5.52 7.58 -15.12
CA TYR A 177 -6.49 7.52 -16.21
C TYR A 177 -5.97 8.16 -17.50
N PHE A 178 -5.44 9.38 -17.41
CA PHE A 178 -4.91 10.08 -18.60
C PHE A 178 -3.63 9.46 -19.16
N THR A 179 -2.92 8.67 -18.36
CA THR A 179 -1.75 7.91 -18.81
C THR A 179 -2.06 6.46 -19.19
N GLY A 180 -3.35 6.09 -19.29
CA GLY A 180 -3.79 4.81 -19.83
C GLY A 180 -3.82 3.65 -18.84
N ALA A 181 -3.69 3.91 -17.52
CA ALA A 181 -3.90 2.87 -16.53
C ALA A 181 -5.39 2.52 -16.39
N THR A 182 -5.67 1.26 -16.08
CA THR A 182 -7.05 0.81 -15.81
C THR A 182 -7.54 1.43 -14.50
N VAL A 183 -8.54 2.30 -14.61
CA VAL A 183 -9.29 2.86 -13.48
C VAL A 183 -10.64 2.15 -13.39
N GLY A 184 -10.90 1.49 -12.29
CA GLY A 184 -12.12 0.70 -12.13
C GLY A 184 -12.63 0.66 -10.69
N VAL A 185 -13.53 -0.29 -10.45
CA VAL A 185 -14.20 -0.46 -9.15
C VAL A 185 -13.19 -0.65 -8.01
N ALA A 186 -12.09 -1.40 -8.26
CA ALA A 186 -11.03 -1.58 -7.27
C ALA A 186 -10.38 -0.25 -6.87
N THR A 187 -10.12 0.65 -7.82
CA THR A 187 -9.48 1.93 -7.56
C THR A 187 -10.32 2.79 -6.62
N PHE A 188 -11.62 2.87 -6.88
CA PHE A 188 -12.54 3.57 -5.98
C PHE A 188 -12.68 2.88 -4.62
N PHE A 189 -12.74 1.55 -4.61
CA PHE A 189 -12.82 0.79 -3.36
C PHE A 189 -11.61 1.06 -2.46
N PHE A 190 -10.39 0.96 -3.01
CA PHE A 190 -9.17 1.24 -2.24
C PHE A 190 -9.07 2.70 -1.79
N GLY A 191 -9.50 3.64 -2.62
CA GLY A 191 -9.49 5.07 -2.25
C GLY A 191 -10.42 5.41 -1.09
N PHE A 192 -11.56 4.71 -0.95
CA PHE A 192 -12.60 5.10 0.01
C PHE A 192 -12.90 4.06 1.08
N PHE A 193 -12.80 2.76 0.80
CA PHE A 193 -13.28 1.68 1.66
C PHE A 193 -12.20 0.76 2.21
N ALA A 194 -10.96 0.83 1.73
CA ALA A 194 -9.90 -0.05 2.21
C ALA A 194 -9.55 0.18 3.69
N GLY A 195 -9.65 1.42 4.18
CA GLY A 195 -9.31 1.77 5.56
C GLY A 195 -9.97 0.90 6.63
N PRO A 196 -11.32 0.79 6.66
CA PRO A 196 -12.02 -0.08 7.61
C PRO A 196 -11.59 -1.55 7.54
N LEU A 197 -11.39 -2.08 6.32
CA LEU A 197 -10.99 -3.46 6.11
C LEU A 197 -9.56 -3.72 6.59
N ILE A 198 -8.64 -2.81 6.30
CA ILE A 198 -7.25 -2.85 6.78
C ILE A 198 -7.22 -2.80 8.31
N SER A 199 -8.02 -1.92 8.93
CA SER A 199 -8.12 -1.81 10.39
C SER A 199 -8.64 -3.11 10.99
N PHE A 200 -9.67 -3.71 10.42
CA PHE A 200 -10.20 -5.00 10.85
C PHE A 200 -9.13 -6.10 10.85
N PHE A 201 -8.39 -6.26 9.74
CA PHE A 201 -7.31 -7.24 9.66
C PHE A 201 -6.13 -6.87 10.57
N GLY A 202 -5.83 -5.60 10.75
CA GLY A 202 -4.80 -5.14 11.69
C GLY A 202 -5.10 -5.58 13.11
N GLU A 203 -6.35 -5.43 13.56
CA GLU A 203 -6.77 -5.80 14.91
C GLU A 203 -6.88 -7.31 15.12
N HIS A 204 -7.49 -8.02 14.18
CA HIS A 204 -7.81 -9.44 14.36
C HIS A 204 -6.68 -10.39 13.95
N VAL A 205 -5.88 -10.02 12.96
CA VAL A 205 -4.77 -10.82 12.43
C VAL A 205 -3.44 -10.19 12.76
N GLY A 206 -3.21 -8.93 12.36
CA GLY A 206 -1.93 -8.26 12.46
C GLY A 206 -1.37 -8.24 13.88
N LYS A 207 -2.12 -7.72 14.85
CA LYS A 207 -1.68 -7.67 16.25
C LYS A 207 -1.38 -9.06 16.84
N LYS A 208 -2.15 -10.09 16.46
CA LYS A 208 -1.93 -11.46 16.93
C LYS A 208 -0.67 -12.08 16.34
N VAL A 209 -0.48 -11.92 15.03
CA VAL A 209 0.63 -12.53 14.29
C VAL A 209 1.94 -11.80 14.60
N VAL A 210 1.93 -10.49 14.66
CA VAL A 210 3.10 -9.68 15.02
C VAL A 210 3.47 -9.87 16.49
N GLY A 211 2.47 -10.04 17.37
CA GLY A 211 2.66 -10.18 18.81
C GLY A 211 3.20 -8.92 19.47
N TYR A 212 3.00 -7.77 18.84
CA TYR A 212 3.36 -6.46 19.34
C TYR A 212 2.09 -5.66 19.63
N VAL A 213 1.99 -5.14 20.82
CA VAL A 213 0.98 -4.15 21.20
C VAL A 213 1.74 -2.88 21.52
N PRO A 214 1.50 -1.77 20.80
CA PRO A 214 2.11 -0.49 21.16
C PRO A 214 1.83 -0.21 22.64
N SER A 215 2.88 0.07 23.41
CA SER A 215 2.69 0.49 24.79
C SER A 215 1.94 1.83 24.73
N ASP A 216 0.84 1.93 25.45
CA ASP A 216 0.00 3.15 25.59
C ASP A 216 0.74 4.21 26.45
N LYS A 217 2.02 4.43 26.15
CA LYS A 217 2.84 5.47 26.74
C LYS A 217 3.09 6.56 25.72
N GLY A 218 2.10 7.45 25.65
CA GLY A 218 2.38 8.86 25.50
C GLY A 218 2.98 9.37 24.21
N ASP A 219 2.57 8.89 23.03
CA ASP A 219 2.66 9.69 21.82
C ASP A 219 1.27 10.13 21.34
N LYS A 220 0.52 10.71 22.29
CA LYS A 220 -0.44 11.75 21.95
C LYS A 220 0.39 13.00 21.61
N HIS A 221 1.05 13.01 20.50
CA HIS A 221 1.44 14.24 19.85
C HIS A 221 0.29 14.60 18.91
N VAL A 222 -0.59 15.33 19.54
CA VAL A 222 -1.36 16.43 18.99
C VAL A 222 -0.58 17.14 17.89
#